data_3c5ce3b277ed06e7fe74aec6430226f6
#
_entry.id   3c5ce3b277ed06e7fe74aec6430226f6
#
_cell.length_a   1.000
_cell.length_b   1.000
_cell.length_c   1.000
_cell.angle_alpha   90.00
_cell.angle_beta   90.00
_cell.angle_gamma   90.00
#
_symmetry.space_group_name_H-M   'P 1'
#
loop_
_entity.id
_entity.type
_entity.pdbx_description
1 polymer ?
#
loop_
_entity_poly.entity_id
_entity_poly.type
_entity_poly.pdbx_seq_one_letter_code
_entity_poly.pdbx_strand_id
1 'polypeptide(L)' 'MLSFLFRLMRAYQREHGFLPNVLYINDFHYQKLRESLPALTTHEEIAAFLQVDVVLSAEAVHPS' A
#
# COMPACT_ATOMS: atom_id res chain seq x y z
N MET A 1 -7.70 -6.71 3.52
CA MET A 1 -6.45 -6.17 2.95
C MET A 1 -6.26 -4.69 3.22
N LEU A 2 -7.26 -3.86 2.97
CA LEU A 2 -7.13 -2.40 3.20
C LEU A 2 -6.84 -2.05 4.65
N SER A 3 -7.54 -2.69 5.58
CA SER A 3 -7.31 -2.44 7.01
C SER A 3 -5.88 -2.74 7.42
N PHE A 4 -5.29 -3.80 6.85
CA PHE A 4 -3.91 -4.17 7.11
C PHE A 4 -2.96 -3.08 6.60
N LEU A 5 -3.17 -2.59 5.38
CA LEU A 5 -2.33 -1.56 4.80
C LEU A 5 -2.42 -0.24 5.57
N PHE A 6 -3.63 0.17 5.93
CA PHE A 6 -3.80 1.39 6.70
C PHE A 6 -3.17 1.31 8.08
N ARG A 7 -3.22 0.13 8.71
CA ARG A 7 -2.53 -0.07 9.99
C ARG A 7 -1.01 0.05 9.85
N LEU A 8 -0.45 -0.52 8.78
CA LEU A 8 0.97 -0.39 8.51
C LEU A 8 1.38 1.07 8.32
N MET A 9 0.60 1.81 7.53
CA MET A 9 0.92 3.21 7.26
C MET A 9 0.78 4.08 8.50
N ARG A 10 -0.21 3.82 9.35
CA ARG A 10 -0.38 4.54 10.60
C ARG A 10 0.73 4.23 11.60
N ALA A 11 1.18 2.97 11.66
CA ALA A 11 2.30 2.59 12.51
C ALA A 11 3.57 3.32 12.06
N TYR A 12 3.79 3.40 10.76
CA TYR A 12 4.91 4.16 10.21
C TYR A 12 4.83 5.63 10.61
N GLN A 13 3.65 6.24 10.48
CA GLN A 13 3.44 7.64 10.83
C GLN A 13 3.73 7.90 12.31
N ARG A 14 3.30 6.99 13.19
CA ARG A 14 3.56 7.14 14.62
C ARG A 14 5.04 7.03 14.94
N GLU A 15 5.75 6.15 14.23
CA GLU A 15 7.18 5.92 14.47
C GLU A 15 8.05 7.04 13.90
N HIS A 16 7.69 7.57 12.72
CA HIS A 16 8.52 8.52 12.01
C HIS A 16 8.01 9.96 12.02
N GLY A 17 6.76 10.17 12.43
CA GLY A 17 6.18 11.51 12.50
C GLY A 17 5.59 12.01 11.19
N PHE A 18 5.59 11.19 10.12
CA PHE A 18 5.03 11.54 8.82
C PHE A 18 4.59 10.27 8.10
N LEU A 19 3.73 10.41 7.09
CA LEU A 19 3.26 9.29 6.30
C LEU A 19 4.37 8.76 5.39
N PRO A 20 4.34 7.47 5.05
CA PRO A 20 5.34 6.91 4.13
C PRO A 20 5.15 7.47 2.71
N ASN A 21 6.24 7.51 1.94
CA ASN A 21 6.20 7.91 0.53
C ASN A 21 5.95 6.71 -0.39
N VAL A 22 6.36 5.52 0.04
CA VAL A 22 6.33 4.32 -0.78
C VAL A 22 5.80 3.15 0.04
N LEU A 23 4.99 2.32 -0.61
CA LEU A 23 4.55 1.05 -0.05
C LEU A 23 5.10 -0.07 -0.93
N TYR A 24 6.00 -0.88 -0.37
CA TYR A 24 6.49 -2.08 -1.05
C TYR A 24 5.53 -3.22 -0.80
N ILE A 25 5.12 -3.90 -1.85
CA ILE A 25 4.11 -4.94 -1.78
C ILE A 25 4.49 -6.07 -2.74
N ASN A 26 4.24 -7.30 -2.35
CA ASN A 26 4.51 -8.44 -3.22
C ASN A 26 3.30 -8.73 -4.12
N ASP A 27 3.50 -9.59 -5.13
CA ASP A 27 2.46 -9.90 -6.11
C ASP A 27 1.20 -10.46 -5.46
N PHE A 28 1.36 -11.35 -4.50
CA PHE A 28 0.22 -11.97 -3.84
C PHE A 28 -0.65 -10.92 -3.14
N HIS A 29 -0.03 -10.05 -2.37
CA HIS A 29 -0.77 -9.00 -1.66
C HIS A 29 -1.30 -7.94 -2.61
N TYR A 30 -0.61 -7.66 -3.70
CA TYR A 30 -1.08 -6.72 -4.70
C TYR A 30 -2.36 -7.21 -5.36
N GLN A 31 -2.44 -8.51 -5.68
CA GLN A 31 -3.66 -9.11 -6.21
C GLN A 31 -4.82 -8.95 -5.23
N LYS A 32 -4.57 -9.20 -3.95
CA LYS A 32 -5.60 -9.03 -2.92
C LYS A 32 -6.05 -7.58 -2.80
N LEU A 33 -5.11 -6.65 -2.93
CA LEU A 33 -5.43 -5.22 -2.91
C LEU A 33 -6.35 -4.85 -4.08
N ARG A 34 -6.04 -5.33 -5.29
CA ARG A 34 -6.85 -5.06 -6.46
C ARG A 34 -8.26 -5.64 -6.32
N GLU A 35 -8.39 -6.82 -5.73
CA GLU A 35 -9.68 -7.43 -5.47
C GLU A 35 -10.51 -6.61 -4.47
N SER A 36 -9.85 -5.93 -3.54
CA SER A 36 -10.51 -5.07 -2.56
C SER A 36 -10.97 -3.74 -3.16
N LEU A 37 -10.43 -3.36 -4.32
CA LEU A 37 -10.70 -2.07 -4.97
C LEU A 37 -11.09 -2.28 -6.44
N PRO A 38 -12.21 -2.97 -6.69
CA PRO A 38 -12.59 -3.32 -8.07
C PRO A 38 -12.91 -2.13 -8.95
N ALA A 39 -13.24 -0.98 -8.37
CA ALA A 39 -13.51 0.24 -9.13
C ALA A 39 -12.24 0.94 -9.60
N LEU A 40 -11.09 0.60 -9.02
CA LEU A 40 -9.81 1.18 -9.39
C LEU A 40 -9.08 0.22 -10.32
N THR A 41 -9.01 0.55 -11.60
CA THR A 41 -8.53 -0.38 -12.62
C THR A 41 -7.06 -0.21 -12.98
N THR A 42 -6.45 0.92 -12.63
CA THR A 42 -5.04 1.17 -12.94
C THR A 42 -4.20 1.27 -11.68
N HIS A 43 -2.90 1.01 -11.85
CA HIS A 43 -1.93 1.14 -10.76
C HIS A 43 -1.91 2.56 -10.19
N GLU A 44 -1.99 3.56 -11.07
CA GLU A 44 -1.98 4.96 -10.68
C GLU A 44 -3.20 5.32 -9.82
N GLU A 45 -4.36 4.77 -10.15
CA GLU A 45 -5.55 5.01 -9.36
C GLU A 45 -5.44 4.43 -7.95
N ILE A 46 -4.84 3.25 -7.85
CA ILE A 46 -4.63 2.61 -6.54
C ILE A 46 -3.65 3.43 -5.70
N ALA A 47 -2.54 3.87 -6.30
CA ALA A 47 -1.56 4.68 -5.61
C ALA A 47 -2.18 6.01 -5.15
N ALA A 48 -2.98 6.65 -6.00
CA ALA A 48 -3.66 7.90 -5.65
C ALA A 48 -4.65 7.70 -4.50
N PHE A 49 -5.38 6.60 -4.50
CA PHE A 49 -6.31 6.28 -3.42
C PHE A 49 -5.59 6.12 -2.09
N LEU A 50 -4.46 5.41 -2.10
CA LEU A 50 -3.68 5.17 -0.88
C LEU A 50 -2.81 6.38 -0.50
N GLN A 51 -2.63 7.33 -1.42
CA GLN A 51 -1.79 8.51 -1.23
C GLN A 51 -0.32 8.15 -0.99
N VAL A 52 0.15 7.12 -1.67
CA VAL A 52 1.51 6.60 -1.54
C VAL A 52 1.88 5.88 -2.83
N ASP A 53 3.15 5.97 -3.23
CA ASP A 53 3.61 5.17 -4.37
C ASP A 53 3.61 3.70 -3.99
N VAL A 54 3.18 2.86 -4.92
CA VAL A 54 3.13 1.41 -4.71
C VAL A 54 4.16 0.77 -5.61
N VAL A 55 5.09 0.01 -5.02
CA VAL A 55 6.17 -0.65 -5.74
C VAL A 55 6.09 -2.15 -5.49
N LEU A 56 6.08 -2.92 -6.57
CA LEU A 56 6.10 -4.38 -6.45
C LEU A 56 7.50 -4.85 -6.06
N SER A 57 7.55 -5.71 -5.06
CA SER A 57 8.80 -6.24 -4.52
C SER A 57 8.59 -7.69 -4.11
N ALA A 58 9.65 -8.49 -4.15
CA ALA A 58 9.59 -9.88 -3.69
C ALA A 58 9.56 -9.97 -2.16
N GLU A 59 9.84 -8.88 -1.47
CA GLU A 59 9.89 -8.84 -0.01
C GLU A 59 8.50 -8.76 0.60
N ALA A 60 8.43 -8.92 1.92
CA ALA A 60 7.19 -8.72 2.66
C ALA A 60 6.69 -7.28 2.51
N VAL A 61 5.38 -7.10 2.66
CA VAL A 61 4.76 -5.77 2.55
C VAL A 61 5.32 -4.86 3.65
N HIS A 62 5.84 -3.70 3.24
CA HIS A 62 6.33 -2.71 4.21
C HIS A 62 6.30 -1.30 3.63
N PRO A 63 5.99 -0.28 4.43
CA PRO A 63 6.06 1.12 4.03
C PRO A 63 7.49 1.65 4.17
N SER A 64 7.76 2.71 3.46
CA SER A 64 9.06 3.34 3.51
C SER A 64 9.01 4.86 3.26
#